data_dee96295e04d118be21242145bb9d70d
#
_entry.id   dee96295e04d118be21242145bb9d70d
#
_cell.length_a   1.000
_cell.length_b   1.000
_cell.length_c   1.000
_cell.angle_alpha   90.00
_cell.angle_beta   90.00
_cell.angle_gamma   90.00
#
_symmetry.space_group_name_H-M   'P 1'
#
loop_
_entity.id
_entity.type
_entity.pdbx_description
1 polymer ?
#
loop_
_entity_poly.entity_id
_entity_poly.type
_entity_poly.pdbx_seq_one_letter_code
_entity_poly.pdbx_strand_id
1 'polypeptide(L)'
;MPKTLNFNKMQKPSLRIELADEKHTTIFVMPPTKGEIEAFGEISAKLGGNKLEEAIEMCAKLMSHNIAKIPITAETLADWDIYDIQTFYRTYIDYLLEIKNSKN
;
A
#
# COMPACT_ATOMS: atom_id res chain seq x y z
N MET A 1 -6.29 20.12 31.25
CA MET A 1 -7.29 19.45 30.42
C MET A 1 -6.85 18.08 30.01
N PRO A 2 -7.65 17.05 30.23
CA PRO A 2 -7.28 15.72 29.77
C PRO A 2 -7.30 15.66 28.25
N LYS A 3 -6.34 14.94 27.70
CA LYS A 3 -6.31 14.67 26.27
C LYS A 3 -7.12 13.41 26.00
N THR A 4 -7.98 13.48 25.03
CA THR A 4 -8.76 12.34 24.60
C THR A 4 -8.24 11.83 23.26
N LEU A 5 -7.89 10.58 23.22
CA LEU A 5 -7.53 9.92 21.97
C LEU A 5 -8.74 9.13 21.50
N ASN A 6 -9.35 9.56 20.42
CA ASN A 6 -10.55 8.92 19.90
C ASN A 6 -10.27 8.36 18.51
N PHE A 7 -10.07 7.06 18.44
CA PHE A 7 -9.77 6.40 17.17
C PHE A 7 -10.91 6.48 16.16
N ASN A 8 -12.14 6.69 16.63
CA ASN A 8 -13.28 6.84 15.71
C ASN A 8 -13.26 8.15 14.94
N LYS A 9 -12.56 9.14 15.46
CA LYS A 9 -12.47 10.46 14.84
C LYS A 9 -11.10 10.71 14.21
N MET A 10 -10.20 9.75 14.31
CA MET A 10 -8.85 9.90 13.79
C MET A 10 -8.87 9.85 12.27
N GLN A 11 -8.29 10.88 11.66
CA GLN A 11 -8.08 10.88 10.23
C GLN A 11 -6.70 10.31 9.94
N LYS A 12 -6.66 9.24 9.19
CA LYS A 12 -5.41 8.58 8.85
C LYS A 12 -4.93 9.06 7.48
N PRO A 13 -3.63 9.30 7.32
CA PRO A 13 -3.11 9.65 6.00
C PRO A 13 -3.35 8.51 5.02
N SER A 14 -3.62 8.86 3.77
CA SER A 14 -3.85 7.85 2.75
C SER A 14 -2.95 8.14 1.55
N LEU A 15 -2.64 7.08 0.79
CA LEU A 15 -1.86 7.19 -0.43
C LEU A 15 -2.80 7.07 -1.62
N ARG A 16 -2.90 8.14 -2.41
CA ARG A 16 -3.75 8.14 -3.60
C ARG A 16 -3.03 7.45 -4.74
N ILE A 17 -3.67 6.46 -5.32
CA ILE A 17 -3.12 5.73 -6.47
C ILE A 17 -4.17 5.73 -7.58
N GLU A 18 -3.75 6.12 -8.78
CA GLU A 18 -4.59 6.04 -9.96
C GLU A 18 -4.12 4.85 -10.77
N LEU A 19 -5.01 3.90 -11.00
CA LEU A 19 -4.68 2.70 -11.75
C LEU A 19 -4.78 2.97 -13.25
N ALA A 20 -3.91 2.31 -14.01
CA ALA A 20 -3.89 2.45 -15.47
C ALA A 20 -4.88 1.48 -16.10
N ASP A 21 -6.15 1.59 -15.72
CA ASP A 21 -7.23 0.79 -16.29
C ASP A 21 -8.16 1.69 -17.11
N GLU A 22 -9.07 1.08 -17.84
CA GLU A 22 -10.00 1.82 -18.69
C GLU A 22 -10.88 2.76 -17.88
N LYS A 23 -11.19 2.39 -16.65
CA LYS A 23 -12.07 3.17 -15.79
C LYS A 23 -11.32 4.24 -15.00
N HIS A 24 -10.00 4.31 -15.13
CA HIS A 24 -9.16 5.24 -14.36
C HIS A 24 -9.48 5.16 -12.88
N THR A 25 -9.54 3.93 -12.37
CA THR A 25 -9.86 3.69 -10.96
C THR A 25 -8.86 4.39 -10.05
N THR A 26 -9.38 5.14 -9.09
CA THR A 26 -8.55 5.80 -8.09
C THR A 26 -8.83 5.17 -6.74
N ILE A 27 -7.79 4.80 -6.02
CA ILE A 27 -7.93 4.26 -4.67
C ILE A 27 -7.13 5.09 -3.69
N PHE A 28 -7.56 5.07 -2.44
CA PHE A 28 -6.87 5.76 -1.34
C PHE A 28 -6.43 4.70 -0.35
N VAL A 29 -5.18 4.31 -0.46
CA VAL A 29 -4.61 3.23 0.34
C VAL A 29 -4.41 3.70 1.77
N MET A 30 -4.85 2.88 2.71
CA MET A 30 -4.76 3.18 4.14
C MET A 30 -3.44 2.69 4.72
N PRO A 31 -3.04 3.20 5.90
CA PRO A 31 -1.84 2.69 6.56
C PRO A 31 -1.94 1.19 6.80
N PRO A 32 -0.84 0.45 6.60
CA PRO A 32 -0.88 -0.99 6.76
C PRO A 32 -1.01 -1.43 8.21
N THR A 33 -1.56 -2.63 8.40
CA THR A 33 -1.56 -3.27 9.70
C THR A 33 -0.16 -3.77 10.02
N LYS A 34 0.05 -4.17 11.29
CA LYS A 34 1.34 -4.73 11.71
C LYS A 34 1.73 -5.93 10.85
N GLY A 35 0.76 -6.83 10.60
CA GLY A 35 1.03 -8.01 9.77
C GLY A 35 1.39 -7.66 8.34
N GLU A 36 0.75 -6.65 7.78
CA GLU A 36 1.06 -6.19 6.42
C GLU A 36 2.44 -5.58 6.34
N ILE A 37 2.85 -4.80 7.35
CA ILE A 37 4.19 -4.22 7.38
C ILE A 37 5.25 -5.31 7.45
N GLU A 38 5.05 -6.31 8.30
CA GLU A 38 6.00 -7.40 8.44
C GLU A 38 6.14 -8.19 7.13
N ALA A 39 5.01 -8.51 6.50
CA ALA A 39 5.02 -9.22 5.23
C ALA A 39 5.69 -8.41 4.12
N PHE A 40 5.41 -7.11 4.07
CA PHE A 40 6.03 -6.22 3.09
C PHE A 40 7.54 -6.18 3.26
N GLY A 41 8.02 -6.10 4.51
CA GLY A 41 9.45 -6.08 4.78
C GLY A 41 10.15 -7.36 4.33
N GLU A 42 9.54 -8.52 4.57
CA GLU A 42 10.10 -9.80 4.15
C GLU A 42 10.19 -9.89 2.62
N ILE A 43 9.14 -9.50 1.92
CA ILE A 43 9.09 -9.59 0.47
C ILE A 43 10.02 -8.57 -0.17
N SER A 44 10.09 -7.35 0.38
CA SER A 44 11.02 -6.32 -0.10
C SER A 44 12.47 -6.80 -0.06
N ALA A 45 12.83 -7.49 1.02
CA ALA A 45 14.19 -8.00 1.18
C ALA A 45 14.54 -9.07 0.15
N LYS A 46 13.51 -9.74 -0.41
CA LYS A 46 13.69 -10.82 -1.38
C LYS A 46 13.43 -10.38 -2.81
N LEU A 47 13.21 -9.09 -3.05
CA LEU A 47 12.76 -8.61 -4.35
C LEU A 47 13.76 -8.87 -5.48
N GLY A 48 15.03 -9.05 -5.16
CA GLY A 48 16.05 -9.36 -6.15
C GLY A 48 16.06 -10.83 -6.62
N GLY A 49 15.23 -11.68 -6.04
CA GLY A 49 15.15 -13.09 -6.41
C GLY A 49 14.01 -13.39 -7.37
N ASN A 50 13.64 -14.67 -7.49
CA ASN A 50 12.60 -15.12 -8.40
C ASN A 50 11.20 -15.07 -7.77
N LYS A 51 10.88 -13.98 -7.08
CA LYS A 51 9.65 -13.87 -6.31
C LYS A 51 8.74 -12.77 -6.80
N LEU A 52 8.71 -12.54 -8.13
CA LEU A 52 7.85 -11.50 -8.69
C LEU A 52 6.38 -11.74 -8.40
N GLU A 53 5.94 -12.99 -8.43
CA GLU A 53 4.55 -13.31 -8.13
C GLU A 53 4.19 -12.93 -6.70
N GLU A 54 5.08 -13.21 -5.75
CA GLU A 54 4.86 -12.82 -4.35
C GLU A 54 4.82 -11.31 -4.21
N ALA A 55 5.68 -10.59 -4.95
CA ALA A 55 5.70 -9.14 -4.92
C ALA A 55 4.40 -8.56 -5.45
N ILE A 56 3.86 -9.12 -6.54
CA ILE A 56 2.59 -8.67 -7.11
C ILE A 56 1.45 -8.94 -6.14
N GLU A 57 1.43 -10.11 -5.51
CA GLU A 57 0.40 -10.43 -4.52
C GLU A 57 0.46 -9.48 -3.33
N MET A 58 1.67 -9.11 -2.91
CA MET A 58 1.83 -8.16 -1.82
C MET A 58 1.32 -6.77 -2.22
N CYS A 59 1.64 -6.32 -3.43
CA CYS A 59 1.12 -5.05 -3.95
C CYS A 59 -0.41 -5.05 -3.94
N ALA A 60 -1.00 -6.13 -4.45
CA ALA A 60 -2.46 -6.26 -4.49
C ALA A 60 -3.06 -6.21 -3.09
N LYS A 61 -2.44 -6.89 -2.15
CA LYS A 61 -2.92 -6.94 -0.77
C LYS A 61 -2.87 -5.55 -0.11
N LEU A 62 -1.75 -4.84 -0.28
CA LEU A 62 -1.61 -3.51 0.29
C LEU A 62 -2.57 -2.52 -0.36
N MET A 63 -2.75 -2.62 -1.67
CA MET A 63 -3.66 -1.74 -2.39
C MET A 63 -5.12 -2.04 -2.10
N SER A 64 -5.45 -3.27 -1.73
CA SER A 64 -6.82 -3.63 -1.33
C SER A 64 -7.22 -3.04 0.00
N HIS A 65 -6.24 -2.64 0.83
CA HIS A 65 -6.51 -1.96 2.09
C HIS A 65 -6.71 -0.48 1.79
N ASN A 66 -7.85 -0.17 1.18
CA ASN A 66 -8.18 1.20 0.79
C ASN A 66 -9.53 1.62 1.38
N ILE A 67 -9.79 2.92 1.37
CA ILE A 67 -10.96 3.49 2.03
C ILE A 67 -12.27 2.93 1.49
N ALA A 68 -12.37 2.78 0.17
CA ALA A 68 -13.60 2.32 -0.46
C ALA A 68 -13.74 0.80 -0.45
N LYS A 69 -12.75 0.09 0.06
CA LYS A 69 -12.70 -1.38 0.11
C LYS A 69 -12.81 -2.02 -1.27
N ILE A 70 -12.23 -1.35 -2.27
CA ILE A 70 -12.17 -1.87 -3.64
C ILE A 70 -11.13 -3.00 -3.65
N PRO A 71 -11.52 -4.22 -4.05
CA PRO A 71 -10.57 -5.33 -4.09
C PRO A 71 -9.61 -5.16 -5.25
N ILE A 72 -8.31 -5.30 -4.96
CA ILE A 72 -7.26 -5.30 -5.97
C ILE A 72 -6.66 -6.69 -5.95
N THR A 73 -6.65 -7.36 -7.08
CA THR A 73 -6.15 -8.72 -7.17
C THR A 73 -4.89 -8.78 -8.01
N ALA A 74 -4.21 -9.91 -7.96
CA ALA A 74 -3.05 -10.11 -8.82
C ALA A 74 -3.43 -9.99 -10.30
N GLU A 75 -4.65 -10.36 -10.65
CA GLU A 75 -5.14 -10.20 -12.02
C GLU A 75 -5.25 -8.74 -12.44
N THR A 76 -5.63 -7.87 -11.50
CA THR A 76 -5.69 -6.44 -11.75
C THR A 76 -4.31 -5.90 -12.13
N LEU A 77 -3.27 -6.50 -11.58
CA LEU A 77 -1.89 -6.08 -11.78
C LEU A 77 -1.14 -6.98 -12.76
N ALA A 78 -1.87 -7.77 -13.55
CA ALA A 78 -1.26 -8.76 -14.44
C ALA A 78 -0.29 -8.16 -15.45
N ASP A 79 -0.52 -6.91 -15.85
CA ASP A 79 0.33 -6.23 -16.83
C ASP A 79 1.50 -5.47 -16.19
N TRP A 80 1.64 -5.53 -14.88
CA TRP A 80 2.74 -4.85 -14.21
C TRP A 80 4.07 -5.54 -14.51
N ASP A 81 5.07 -4.76 -14.83
CA ASP A 81 6.43 -5.25 -14.98
C ASP A 81 7.23 -4.92 -13.72
N ILE A 82 8.52 -5.26 -13.74
CA ILE A 82 9.38 -5.01 -12.58
C ILE A 82 9.48 -3.51 -12.26
N TYR A 83 9.40 -2.66 -13.28
CA TYR A 83 9.45 -1.22 -13.08
C TYR A 83 8.23 -0.73 -12.28
N ASP A 84 7.05 -1.23 -12.63
CA ASP A 84 5.81 -0.88 -11.91
C ASP A 84 5.87 -1.32 -10.47
N ILE A 85 6.35 -2.54 -10.23
CA ILE A 85 6.50 -3.08 -8.89
C ILE A 85 7.45 -2.24 -8.06
N GLN A 86 8.61 -1.90 -8.62
CA GLN A 86 9.59 -1.09 -7.91
C GLN A 86 9.07 0.32 -7.66
N THR A 87 8.34 0.87 -8.61
CA THR A 87 7.75 2.20 -8.47
C THR A 87 6.74 2.22 -7.32
N PHE A 88 5.88 1.20 -7.26
CA PHE A 88 4.92 1.10 -6.17
C PHE A 88 5.64 0.95 -4.84
N TYR A 89 6.64 0.07 -4.75
CA TYR A 89 7.37 -0.16 -3.51
C TYR A 89 8.05 1.11 -3.02
N ARG A 90 8.70 1.83 -3.92
CA ARG A 90 9.37 3.08 -3.56
C ARG A 90 8.37 4.11 -3.04
N THR A 91 7.27 4.28 -3.76
CA THR A 91 6.22 5.22 -3.38
C THR A 91 5.60 4.84 -2.04
N TYR A 92 5.38 3.55 -1.84
CA TYR A 92 4.80 3.06 -0.61
C TYR A 92 5.72 3.27 0.58
N ILE A 93 7.02 3.04 0.39
CA ILE A 93 8.02 3.29 1.45
C ILE A 93 8.04 4.78 1.81
N ASP A 94 8.00 5.66 0.81
CA ASP A 94 7.94 7.10 1.06
C ASP A 94 6.70 7.46 1.87
N TYR A 95 5.57 6.85 1.54
CA TYR A 95 4.33 7.04 2.28
C TYR A 95 4.45 6.59 3.74
N LEU A 96 5.07 5.42 3.98
CA LEU A 96 5.30 4.95 5.34
C LEU A 96 6.19 5.89 6.13
N LEU A 97 7.21 6.45 5.49
CA LEU A 97 8.10 7.41 6.13
C LEU A 97 7.37 8.71 6.47
N GLU A 98 6.46 9.15 5.63
CA GLU A 98 5.64 10.32 5.92
C GLU A 98 4.77 10.09 7.14
N ILE A 99 4.18 8.91 7.27
CA ILE A 99 3.38 8.55 8.43
C ILE A 99 4.25 8.59 9.69
N LYS A 100 5.44 7.96 9.61
CA LYS A 100 6.36 7.90 10.74
C LYS A 100 6.79 9.28 11.21
N ASN A 101 6.99 10.20 10.26
CA ASN A 101 7.47 11.54 10.55
C ASN A 101 6.37 12.55 10.82
N SER A 102 5.12 12.12 10.77
CA SER A 102 3.98 12.98 11.07
C SER A 102 4.00 13.33 12.55
N LYS A 103 3.79 14.60 12.85
CA LYS A 103 3.79 15.08 14.23
C LYS A 103 2.41 15.12 14.86
N ASN A 104 1.42 14.63 14.19
CA ASN A 104 0.06 14.69 14.74
C ASN A 104 -0.41 13.35 15.26
#